data_eb584afed4c07b32f085f164ec3afefa
#
_entry.id   eb584afed4c07b32f085f164ec3afefa
#
_cell.length_a   1.000
_cell.length_b   1.000
_cell.length_c   1.000
_cell.angle_alpha   90.00
_cell.angle_beta   90.00
_cell.angle_gamma   90.00
#
_symmetry.space_group_name_H-M   'P 1'
#
loop_
_entity.id
_entity.type
_entity.pdbx_description
1 polymer ?
#
loop_
_entity_poly.entity_id
_entity_poly.type
_entity_poly.pdbx_seq_one_letter_code
_entity_poly.pdbx_strand_id
1 'polypeptide(L)'
;IAEITKNMTDWQPPVIPEDIAHGDMPGDKVEIGEGHIRKANVIFQELLPKLAEASEKSETGKVVITVCGGSGVGKSEIASLLSFYLKEAGIGSYTLSGDNYPHRIPVYNDAERLHTFRESAIKGMVKEGTFTAERFEVIHEFQKNGDDANPKHAEEYNWYESYLRNGKEGLKGYLGTNNEIGFDEVEEIVKEFKAGENEIWLKRMGR
;
A
#
# COMPACT_ATOMS: atom_id res chain seq x y z
N ILE A 1 -3.21 26.70 -0.79
CA ILE A 1 -3.50 25.69 0.27
C ILE A 1 -3.57 26.39 1.62
N ALA A 2 -2.51 27.09 2.06
CA ALA A 2 -2.42 27.67 3.38
C ALA A 2 -3.61 28.62 3.72
N GLU A 3 -4.05 29.45 2.78
CA GLU A 3 -5.21 30.34 2.98
C GLU A 3 -6.52 29.58 3.12
N ILE A 4 -6.72 28.55 2.27
CA ILE A 4 -7.92 27.69 2.32
C ILE A 4 -7.98 26.94 3.65
N THR A 5 -6.89 26.29 4.05
CA THR A 5 -6.84 25.47 5.27
C THR A 5 -6.97 26.30 6.56
N LYS A 6 -6.45 27.52 6.58
CA LYS A 6 -6.64 28.45 7.72
C LYS A 6 -8.09 28.83 7.95
N ASN A 7 -8.89 28.87 6.89
CA ASN A 7 -10.31 29.21 6.95
C ASN A 7 -11.21 27.99 7.29
N MET A 8 -10.62 26.80 7.45
CA MET A 8 -11.34 25.54 7.72
C MET A 8 -11.33 25.11 9.20
N THR A 9 -11.27 26.06 10.13
CA THR A 9 -11.26 25.78 11.59
C THR A 9 -12.47 24.97 12.07
N ASP A 10 -13.63 25.17 11.43
CA ASP A 10 -14.89 24.49 11.73
C ASP A 10 -15.28 23.49 10.60
N TRP A 11 -14.27 22.84 10.01
CA TRP A 11 -14.52 21.89 8.94
C TRP A 11 -15.49 20.77 9.37
N GLN A 12 -16.50 20.55 8.51
CA GLN A 12 -17.45 19.46 8.65
C GLN A 12 -17.26 18.48 7.47
N PRO A 13 -17.31 17.17 7.74
CA PRO A 13 -17.17 16.19 6.67
C PRO A 13 -18.33 16.32 5.66
N PRO A 14 -18.02 16.38 4.35
CA PRO A 14 -19.03 16.40 3.31
C PRO A 14 -19.75 15.06 3.20
N VAL A 15 -20.91 15.06 2.56
CA VAL A 15 -21.61 13.82 2.18
C VAL A 15 -20.75 13.10 1.13
N ILE A 16 -20.42 11.84 1.40
CA ILE A 16 -19.59 11.04 0.52
C ILE A 16 -20.48 10.35 -0.51
N PRO A 17 -20.26 10.57 -1.82
CA PRO A 17 -21.00 9.88 -2.87
C PRO A 17 -20.60 8.39 -2.93
N GLU A 18 -21.45 7.56 -3.52
CA GLU A 18 -21.20 6.11 -3.67
C GLU A 18 -19.97 5.82 -4.55
N ASP A 19 -19.67 6.72 -5.50
CA ASP A 19 -18.61 6.58 -6.51
C ASP A 19 -17.54 7.66 -6.40
N ILE A 20 -16.80 7.72 -5.29
CA ILE A 20 -15.66 8.63 -5.21
C ILE A 20 -14.51 8.15 -6.11
N ALA A 21 -13.73 9.11 -6.61
CA ALA A 21 -12.57 8.81 -7.43
C ALA A 21 -11.56 7.95 -6.65
N HIS A 22 -11.12 6.88 -7.30
CA HIS A 22 -10.04 6.02 -6.82
C HIS A 22 -8.67 6.63 -7.11
N GLY A 23 -7.61 6.02 -6.56
CA GLY A 23 -6.24 6.27 -7.00
C GLY A 23 -6.01 5.85 -8.45
N ASP A 24 -4.79 6.05 -8.94
CA ASP A 24 -4.43 5.84 -10.35
C ASP A 24 -4.14 4.36 -10.71
N MET A 25 -4.27 3.42 -9.76
CA MET A 25 -4.07 2.00 -10.03
C MET A 25 -5.22 1.42 -10.85
N PRO A 26 -4.98 0.86 -12.07
CA PRO A 26 -6.03 0.33 -12.91
C PRO A 26 -6.76 -0.86 -12.27
N GLY A 27 -8.08 -0.77 -12.19
CA GLY A 27 -8.92 -1.84 -11.68
C GLY A 27 -8.96 -1.98 -10.17
N ASP A 28 -8.35 -1.05 -9.43
CA ASP A 28 -8.52 -0.96 -8.00
C ASP A 28 -9.99 -0.66 -7.67
N LYS A 29 -10.55 -1.42 -6.74
CA LYS A 29 -11.90 -1.23 -6.22
C LYS A 29 -11.78 -0.79 -4.78
N VAL A 30 -12.26 0.41 -4.51
CA VAL A 30 -12.25 0.99 -3.17
C VAL A 30 -13.63 0.78 -2.56
N GLU A 31 -13.70 0.02 -1.48
CA GLU A 31 -14.93 -0.22 -0.72
C GLU A 31 -14.89 0.62 0.56
N ILE A 32 -15.55 1.78 0.51
CA ILE A 32 -15.57 2.71 1.63
C ILE A 32 -16.68 2.36 2.60
N GLY A 33 -16.31 1.88 3.77
CA GLY A 33 -17.22 1.65 4.89
C GLY A 33 -17.15 2.77 5.94
N GLU A 34 -18.12 2.79 6.86
CA GLU A 34 -18.21 3.79 7.95
C GLU A 34 -16.93 3.89 8.80
N GLY A 35 -16.21 2.79 8.96
CA GLY A 35 -14.94 2.77 9.68
C GLY A 35 -13.84 3.58 8.98
N HIS A 36 -13.80 3.56 7.65
CA HIS A 36 -12.88 4.37 6.84
C HIS A 36 -13.24 5.85 6.94
N ILE A 37 -14.54 6.18 6.84
CA ILE A 37 -15.04 7.55 6.94
C ILE A 37 -14.68 8.17 8.29
N ARG A 38 -14.95 7.47 9.40
CA ARG A 38 -14.59 7.96 10.76
C ARG A 38 -13.10 8.23 10.89
N LYS A 39 -12.26 7.31 10.42
CA LYS A 39 -10.80 7.49 10.46
C LYS A 39 -10.36 8.67 9.60
N ALA A 40 -10.86 8.76 8.36
CA ALA A 40 -10.52 9.85 7.45
C ALA A 40 -10.93 11.21 8.00
N ASN A 41 -12.08 11.32 8.66
CA ASN A 41 -12.55 12.57 9.29
C ASN A 41 -11.59 13.05 10.38
N VAL A 42 -11.16 12.14 11.27
CA VAL A 42 -10.18 12.48 12.32
C VAL A 42 -8.84 12.86 11.71
N ILE A 43 -8.35 12.04 10.76
CA ILE A 43 -7.08 12.30 10.09
C ILE A 43 -7.10 13.65 9.37
N PHE A 44 -8.18 13.98 8.66
CA PHE A 44 -8.26 15.21 7.89
C PHE A 44 -8.24 16.45 8.79
N GLN A 45 -8.97 16.45 9.90
CA GLN A 45 -8.94 17.54 10.88
C GLN A 45 -7.52 17.78 11.42
N GLU A 46 -6.80 16.72 11.78
CA GLU A 46 -5.40 16.80 12.23
C GLU A 46 -4.42 17.19 11.12
N LEU A 47 -4.79 16.91 9.87
CA LEU A 47 -3.96 17.19 8.69
C LEU A 47 -4.01 18.68 8.30
N LEU A 48 -5.16 19.33 8.44
CA LEU A 48 -5.38 20.71 7.98
C LEU A 48 -4.31 21.73 8.46
N PRO A 49 -3.98 21.81 9.76
CA PRO A 49 -2.94 22.75 10.21
C PRO A 49 -1.55 22.39 9.68
N LYS A 50 -1.28 21.09 9.50
CA LYS A 50 0.00 20.59 8.95
C LYS A 50 0.13 20.92 7.45
N LEU A 51 -0.98 20.85 6.71
CA LEU A 51 -1.03 21.25 5.30
C LEU A 51 -0.77 22.75 5.14
N ALA A 52 -1.36 23.59 6.02
CA ALA A 52 -1.11 25.02 6.03
C ALA A 52 0.38 25.30 6.21
N GLU A 53 0.97 24.74 7.26
CA GLU A 53 2.39 24.91 7.59
C GLU A 53 3.31 24.40 6.47
N ALA A 54 3.03 23.20 5.94
CA ALA A 54 3.83 22.61 4.87
C ALA A 54 3.76 23.42 3.58
N SER A 55 2.57 23.95 3.23
CA SER A 55 2.37 24.80 2.07
C SER A 55 3.09 26.12 2.19
N GLU A 56 3.14 26.74 3.37
CA GLU A 56 3.89 27.98 3.63
C GLU A 56 5.41 27.79 3.52
N LYS A 57 5.90 26.60 3.89
CA LYS A 57 7.33 26.27 3.78
C LYS A 57 7.74 25.82 2.38
N SER A 58 6.80 25.50 1.52
CA SER A 58 7.05 25.08 0.14
C SER A 58 7.21 26.29 -0.78
N GLU A 59 8.30 26.34 -1.55
CA GLU A 59 8.53 27.41 -2.53
C GLU A 59 7.44 27.47 -3.60
N THR A 60 6.85 26.34 -3.94
CA THR A 60 5.78 26.22 -4.97
C THR A 60 4.38 26.13 -4.35
N GLY A 61 4.27 26.08 -3.03
CA GLY A 61 3.00 25.84 -2.33
C GLY A 61 2.49 24.37 -2.47
N LYS A 62 3.21 23.51 -3.17
CA LYS A 62 2.85 22.10 -3.37
C LYS A 62 3.24 21.26 -2.15
N VAL A 63 2.36 20.34 -1.75
CA VAL A 63 2.53 19.49 -0.58
C VAL A 63 2.29 18.03 -0.97
N VAL A 64 3.07 17.13 -0.41
CA VAL A 64 2.93 15.67 -0.55
C VAL A 64 2.43 15.07 0.74
N ILE A 65 1.37 14.28 0.66
CA ILE A 65 0.81 13.49 1.76
C ILE A 65 1.11 12.02 1.48
N THR A 66 1.80 11.35 2.38
CA THR A 66 2.09 9.93 2.25
C THR A 66 1.12 9.10 3.10
N VAL A 67 0.39 8.18 2.46
CA VAL A 67 -0.46 7.20 3.13
C VAL A 67 0.22 5.84 3.06
N CYS A 68 0.75 5.35 4.17
CA CYS A 68 1.50 4.10 4.25
C CYS A 68 0.92 3.14 5.30
N GLY A 69 1.23 1.86 5.16
CA GLY A 69 0.78 0.80 6.07
C GLY A 69 0.83 -0.58 5.39
N GLY A 70 0.59 -1.63 6.14
CA GLY A 70 0.55 -3.01 5.65
C GLY A 70 -0.52 -3.25 4.59
N SER A 71 -0.49 -4.40 3.92
CA SER A 71 -1.52 -4.78 2.95
C SER A 71 -2.87 -4.97 3.64
N GLY A 72 -3.97 -4.55 3.00
CA GLY A 72 -5.35 -4.74 3.49
C GLY A 72 -5.77 -3.88 4.68
N VAL A 73 -5.01 -2.85 5.07
CA VAL A 73 -5.36 -1.98 6.22
C VAL A 73 -6.24 -0.78 5.87
N GLY A 74 -6.62 -0.63 4.58
CA GLY A 74 -7.50 0.45 4.13
C GLY A 74 -6.78 1.71 3.64
N LYS A 75 -5.54 1.59 3.13
CA LYS A 75 -4.76 2.75 2.62
C LYS A 75 -5.44 3.44 1.44
N SER A 76 -5.89 2.67 0.47
CA SER A 76 -6.54 3.18 -0.75
C SER A 76 -7.84 3.91 -0.40
N GLU A 77 -8.62 3.36 0.53
CA GLU A 77 -9.86 3.96 1.03
C GLU A 77 -9.59 5.30 1.71
N ILE A 78 -8.59 5.35 2.60
CA ILE A 78 -8.20 6.59 3.28
C ILE A 78 -7.65 7.61 2.29
N ALA A 79 -6.77 7.22 1.37
CA ALA A 79 -6.22 8.13 0.37
C ALA A 79 -7.31 8.73 -0.53
N SER A 80 -8.27 7.92 -0.97
CA SER A 80 -9.42 8.37 -1.77
C SER A 80 -10.29 9.36 -1.01
N LEU A 81 -10.59 9.09 0.27
CA LEU A 81 -11.36 10.01 1.12
C LEU A 81 -10.62 11.33 1.35
N LEU A 82 -9.33 11.30 1.65
CA LEU A 82 -8.54 12.52 1.83
C LEU A 82 -8.49 13.34 0.54
N SER A 83 -8.30 12.69 -0.61
CA SER A 83 -8.33 13.36 -1.92
C SER A 83 -9.69 14.00 -2.21
N PHE A 84 -10.78 13.30 -1.88
CA PHE A 84 -12.14 13.82 -2.00
C PHE A 84 -12.34 15.06 -1.12
N TYR A 85 -11.95 15.00 0.18
CA TYR A 85 -12.07 16.15 1.08
C TYR A 85 -11.26 17.37 0.64
N LEU A 86 -10.03 17.14 0.13
CA LEU A 86 -9.22 18.22 -0.45
C LEU A 86 -9.92 18.87 -1.64
N LYS A 87 -10.49 18.05 -2.53
CA LYS A 87 -11.22 18.55 -3.72
C LYS A 87 -12.45 19.36 -3.33
N GLU A 88 -13.25 18.89 -2.38
CA GLU A 88 -14.41 19.62 -1.84
C GLU A 88 -14.00 20.95 -1.19
N ALA A 89 -12.81 21.01 -0.61
CA ALA A 89 -12.21 22.24 -0.08
C ALA A 89 -11.63 23.17 -1.17
N GLY A 90 -11.71 22.81 -2.45
CA GLY A 90 -11.12 23.57 -3.56
C GLY A 90 -9.61 23.38 -3.71
N ILE A 91 -9.03 22.36 -3.10
CA ILE A 91 -7.62 22.01 -3.22
C ILE A 91 -7.45 20.88 -4.23
N GLY A 92 -6.79 21.16 -5.36
CA GLY A 92 -6.45 20.13 -6.35
C GLY A 92 -5.53 19.07 -5.75
N SER A 93 -5.87 17.80 -5.96
CA SER A 93 -5.07 16.67 -5.48
C SER A 93 -5.02 15.55 -6.51
N TYR A 94 -3.93 14.80 -6.48
CA TYR A 94 -3.75 13.57 -7.26
C TYR A 94 -3.27 12.46 -6.34
N THR A 95 -3.86 11.27 -6.47
CA THR A 95 -3.47 10.11 -5.68
C THR A 95 -2.59 9.19 -6.52
N LEU A 96 -1.29 9.23 -6.28
CA LEU A 96 -0.29 8.37 -6.91
C LEU A 96 -0.22 7.05 -6.15
N SER A 97 -0.44 5.92 -6.85
CA SER A 97 -0.27 4.60 -6.27
C SER A 97 1.14 4.07 -6.48
N GLY A 98 1.80 3.68 -5.41
CA GLY A 98 3.08 2.98 -5.47
C GLY A 98 3.01 1.65 -6.22
N ASP A 99 1.83 1.03 -6.28
CA ASP A 99 1.62 -0.24 -6.96
C ASP A 99 1.72 -0.12 -8.50
N ASN A 100 1.76 1.10 -9.05
CA ASN A 100 2.09 1.34 -10.46
C ASN A 100 3.60 1.23 -10.77
N TYR A 101 4.45 1.10 -9.75
CA TYR A 101 5.91 1.16 -9.88
C TYR A 101 6.62 -0.11 -9.40
N PRO A 102 6.11 -1.34 -9.68
CA PRO A 102 6.86 -2.54 -9.32
C PRO A 102 8.06 -2.71 -10.24
N HIS A 103 9.15 -3.29 -9.72
CA HIS A 103 10.31 -3.68 -10.54
C HIS A 103 9.98 -4.74 -11.59
N ARG A 104 8.91 -5.52 -11.35
CA ARG A 104 8.49 -6.63 -12.20
C ARG A 104 7.06 -6.45 -12.65
N ILE A 105 6.73 -6.91 -13.85
CA ILE A 105 5.33 -6.99 -14.28
C ILE A 105 4.54 -7.96 -13.37
N PRO A 106 3.20 -7.83 -13.25
CA PRO A 106 2.40 -8.55 -12.27
C PRO A 106 2.68 -10.04 -12.17
N VAL A 107 2.73 -10.75 -13.31
CA VAL A 107 2.98 -12.21 -13.34
C VAL A 107 4.32 -12.58 -12.71
N TYR A 108 5.37 -11.83 -13.01
CA TYR A 108 6.70 -12.07 -12.43
C TYR A 108 6.80 -11.61 -10.99
N ASN A 109 6.04 -10.58 -10.61
CA ASN A 109 5.99 -10.12 -9.22
C ASN A 109 5.29 -11.16 -8.33
N ASP A 110 4.21 -11.76 -8.80
CA ASP A 110 3.52 -12.83 -8.06
C ASP A 110 4.39 -14.09 -7.94
N ALA A 111 5.13 -14.43 -8.99
CA ALA A 111 6.10 -15.53 -8.94
C ALA A 111 7.22 -15.25 -7.92
N GLU A 112 7.72 -14.01 -7.85
CA GLU A 112 8.75 -13.60 -6.88
C GLU A 112 8.22 -13.58 -5.45
N ARG A 113 6.98 -13.14 -5.23
CA ARG A 113 6.30 -13.22 -3.93
C ARG A 113 6.21 -14.66 -3.45
N LEU A 114 5.76 -15.55 -4.32
CA LEU A 114 5.67 -16.98 -4.02
C LEU A 114 7.04 -17.59 -3.74
N HIS A 115 8.05 -17.25 -4.54
CA HIS A 115 9.43 -17.69 -4.32
C HIS A 115 9.96 -17.21 -2.97
N THR A 116 9.80 -15.93 -2.66
CA THR A 116 10.22 -15.33 -1.38
C THR A 116 9.55 -16.00 -0.19
N PHE A 117 8.25 -16.29 -0.29
CA PHE A 117 7.51 -17.02 0.74
C PHE A 117 8.11 -18.40 0.98
N ARG A 118 8.25 -19.20 -0.08
CA ARG A 118 8.74 -20.58 -0.03
C ARG A 118 10.17 -20.68 0.47
N GLU A 119 11.05 -19.83 -0.06
CA GLU A 119 12.45 -19.79 0.34
C GLU A 119 12.60 -19.41 1.82
N SER A 120 11.89 -18.37 2.28
CA SER A 120 11.91 -17.93 3.67
C SER A 120 11.32 -18.98 4.62
N ALA A 121 10.26 -19.64 4.19
CA ALA A 121 9.64 -20.73 4.97
C ALA A 121 10.63 -21.85 5.22
N ILE A 122 11.30 -22.37 4.18
CA ILE A 122 12.28 -23.46 4.29
C ILE A 122 13.49 -23.01 5.11
N LYS A 123 14.07 -21.80 4.81
CA LYS A 123 15.20 -21.26 5.57
C LYS A 123 14.87 -21.11 7.06
N GLY A 124 13.68 -20.65 7.37
CA GLY A 124 13.20 -20.50 8.74
C GLY A 124 13.07 -21.84 9.46
N MET A 125 12.47 -22.84 8.82
CA MET A 125 12.36 -24.20 9.37
C MET A 125 13.73 -24.83 9.63
N VAL A 126 14.69 -24.65 8.73
CA VAL A 126 16.09 -25.11 8.94
C VAL A 126 16.70 -24.44 10.16
N LYS A 127 16.57 -23.12 10.26
CA LYS A 127 17.09 -22.34 11.39
C LYS A 127 16.48 -22.76 12.74
N GLU A 128 15.20 -23.12 12.75
CA GLU A 128 14.47 -23.58 13.94
C GLU A 128 14.70 -25.06 14.26
N GLY A 129 15.42 -25.79 13.38
CA GLY A 129 15.62 -27.23 13.53
C GLY A 129 14.34 -28.05 13.31
N THR A 130 13.33 -27.48 12.66
CA THR A 130 12.05 -28.13 12.35
C THR A 130 11.98 -28.74 10.97
N PHE A 131 12.96 -28.51 10.11
CA PHE A 131 13.05 -29.08 8.77
C PHE A 131 13.53 -30.54 8.80
N THR A 132 12.78 -31.44 8.13
CA THR A 132 13.18 -32.83 7.86
C THR A 132 12.83 -33.22 6.42
N ALA A 133 13.43 -34.29 5.91
CA ALA A 133 13.14 -34.79 4.57
C ALA A 133 11.66 -35.18 4.41
N GLU A 134 11.10 -35.88 5.41
CA GLU A 134 9.69 -36.30 5.39
C GLU A 134 8.73 -35.09 5.36
N ARG A 135 9.03 -34.05 6.12
CA ARG A 135 8.25 -32.81 6.12
C ARG A 135 8.36 -32.08 4.79
N PHE A 136 9.54 -32.11 4.18
CA PHE A 136 9.74 -31.50 2.87
C PHE A 136 8.91 -32.20 1.78
N GLU A 137 8.79 -33.53 1.80
CA GLU A 137 7.94 -34.25 0.84
C GLU A 137 6.47 -33.77 0.95
N VAL A 138 5.94 -33.60 2.15
CA VAL A 138 4.58 -33.08 2.36
C VAL A 138 4.45 -31.64 1.83
N ILE A 139 5.41 -30.77 2.18
CA ILE A 139 5.44 -29.39 1.68
C ILE A 139 5.48 -29.40 0.14
N HIS A 140 6.32 -30.23 -0.45
CA HIS A 140 6.51 -30.30 -1.90
C HIS A 140 5.23 -30.72 -2.64
N GLU A 141 4.47 -31.64 -2.08
CA GLU A 141 3.16 -32.01 -2.65
C GLU A 141 2.18 -30.83 -2.61
N PHE A 142 2.12 -30.06 -1.52
CA PHE A 142 1.30 -28.86 -1.46
C PHE A 142 1.80 -27.77 -2.42
N GLN A 143 3.11 -27.62 -2.58
CA GLN A 143 3.72 -26.67 -3.53
C GLN A 143 3.36 -27.00 -4.98
N LYS A 144 3.36 -28.29 -5.36
CA LYS A 144 2.93 -28.73 -6.70
C LYS A 144 1.49 -28.35 -7.01
N ASN A 145 0.63 -28.42 -6.00
CA ASN A 145 -0.78 -28.09 -6.13
C ASN A 145 -1.06 -26.56 -5.96
N GLY A 146 -0.04 -25.75 -5.65
CA GLY A 146 -0.21 -24.31 -5.39
C GLY A 146 -0.98 -23.99 -4.11
N ASP A 147 -1.03 -24.94 -3.15
CA ASP A 147 -1.83 -24.86 -1.92
C ASP A 147 -0.97 -24.75 -0.65
N ASP A 148 0.33 -24.60 -0.80
CA ASP A 148 1.30 -24.61 0.30
C ASP A 148 1.19 -23.41 1.26
N ALA A 149 0.53 -22.33 0.89
CA ALA A 149 0.25 -21.20 1.77
C ALA A 149 -1.07 -21.30 2.56
N ASN A 150 -1.82 -22.40 2.39
CA ASN A 150 -3.11 -22.60 3.03
C ASN A 150 -2.96 -22.89 4.54
N PRO A 151 -3.57 -22.06 5.42
CA PRO A 151 -3.45 -22.24 6.87
C PRO A 151 -4.07 -23.54 7.40
N LYS A 152 -4.99 -24.17 6.65
CA LYS A 152 -5.62 -25.44 7.06
C LYS A 152 -4.62 -26.59 7.22
N HIS A 153 -3.48 -26.55 6.50
CA HIS A 153 -2.46 -27.57 6.67
C HIS A 153 -1.86 -27.60 8.08
N ALA A 154 -1.90 -26.48 8.81
CA ALA A 154 -1.46 -26.44 10.21
C ALA A 154 -2.44 -27.16 11.18
N GLU A 155 -3.71 -27.37 10.78
CA GLU A 155 -4.70 -28.16 11.55
C GLU A 155 -4.37 -29.64 11.50
N GLU A 156 -3.84 -30.11 10.37
CA GLU A 156 -3.46 -31.51 10.17
C GLU A 156 -2.01 -31.77 10.64
N TYR A 157 -1.12 -30.84 10.35
CA TYR A 157 0.31 -30.93 10.66
C TYR A 157 0.74 -29.76 11.55
N ASN A 158 0.78 -29.93 12.86
CA ASN A 158 1.13 -28.86 13.80
C ASN A 158 2.50 -28.19 13.53
N TRP A 159 3.46 -28.92 12.95
CA TRP A 159 4.75 -28.38 12.53
C TRP A 159 4.66 -27.45 11.30
N TYR A 160 3.56 -27.52 10.54
CA TYR A 160 3.34 -26.69 9.34
C TYR A 160 3.19 -25.20 9.69
N GLU A 161 2.80 -24.90 10.93
CA GLU A 161 2.76 -23.53 11.43
C GLU A 161 4.12 -22.82 11.31
N SER A 162 5.24 -23.55 11.54
CA SER A 162 6.59 -23.02 11.33
C SER A 162 6.82 -22.60 9.86
N TYR A 163 6.39 -23.43 8.89
CA TYR A 163 6.46 -23.13 7.47
C TYR A 163 5.68 -21.83 7.13
N LEU A 164 4.42 -21.76 7.53
CA LEU A 164 3.54 -20.62 7.24
C LEU A 164 4.06 -19.32 7.89
N ARG A 165 4.47 -19.38 9.14
CA ARG A 165 4.99 -18.22 9.88
C ARG A 165 6.24 -17.66 9.22
N ASN A 166 7.23 -18.52 8.95
CA ASN A 166 8.48 -18.09 8.35
C ASN A 166 8.30 -17.55 6.92
N GLY A 167 7.39 -18.15 6.14
CA GLY A 167 7.03 -17.67 4.82
C GLY A 167 6.40 -16.26 4.87
N LYS A 168 5.47 -16.04 5.79
CA LYS A 168 4.84 -14.73 6.01
C LYS A 168 5.85 -13.67 6.47
N GLU A 169 6.79 -14.03 7.36
CA GLU A 169 7.84 -13.10 7.77
C GLU A 169 8.77 -12.72 6.60
N GLY A 170 9.11 -13.67 5.73
CA GLY A 170 9.86 -13.38 4.51
C GLY A 170 9.12 -12.40 3.59
N LEU A 171 7.82 -12.59 3.41
CA LEU A 171 6.99 -11.67 2.62
C LEU A 171 6.95 -10.26 3.20
N LYS A 172 6.95 -10.08 4.51
CA LYS A 172 7.02 -8.73 5.13
C LYS A 172 8.29 -7.98 4.74
N GLY A 173 9.41 -8.70 4.51
CA GLY A 173 10.66 -8.13 4.04
C GLY A 173 10.69 -7.80 2.54
N TYR A 174 9.68 -8.23 1.79
CA TYR A 174 9.56 -8.01 0.36
C TYR A 174 8.45 -7.03 0.00
N LEU A 175 7.22 -7.29 0.49
CA LEU A 175 6.02 -6.54 0.13
C LEU A 175 6.12 -5.05 0.49
N GLY A 176 5.91 -4.18 -0.49
CA GLY A 176 5.93 -2.74 -0.32
C GLY A 176 7.31 -2.17 0.05
N THR A 177 8.39 -2.91 -0.19
CA THR A 177 9.78 -2.48 0.03
C THR A 177 10.48 -2.17 -1.30
N ASN A 178 11.72 -1.66 -1.23
CA ASN A 178 12.57 -1.44 -2.39
C ASN A 178 12.88 -2.72 -3.19
N ASN A 179 12.60 -3.90 -2.65
CA ASN A 179 12.74 -5.16 -3.38
C ASN A 179 11.58 -5.41 -4.36
N GLU A 180 10.43 -4.82 -4.09
CA GLU A 180 9.21 -4.94 -4.89
C GLU A 180 8.95 -3.68 -5.72
N ILE A 181 9.06 -2.51 -5.09
CA ILE A 181 8.66 -1.21 -5.63
C ILE A 181 9.88 -0.37 -5.98
N GLY A 182 9.89 0.22 -7.17
CA GLY A 182 10.88 1.18 -7.63
C GLY A 182 10.65 2.56 -7.02
N PHE A 183 10.97 2.73 -5.74
CA PHE A 183 10.78 4.01 -5.06
C PHE A 183 11.62 5.14 -5.66
N ASP A 184 12.70 4.84 -6.35
CA ASP A 184 13.50 5.85 -7.05
C ASP A 184 12.68 6.56 -8.13
N GLU A 185 11.84 5.82 -8.89
CA GLU A 185 10.93 6.41 -9.87
C GLU A 185 9.87 7.31 -9.19
N VAL A 186 9.33 6.86 -8.06
CA VAL A 186 8.36 7.64 -7.27
C VAL A 186 9.01 8.90 -6.69
N GLU A 187 10.24 8.80 -6.23
CA GLU A 187 11.00 9.94 -5.68
C GLU A 187 11.23 11.01 -6.75
N GLU A 188 11.58 10.64 -7.98
CA GLU A 188 11.75 11.60 -9.08
C GLU A 188 10.43 12.34 -9.38
N ILE A 189 9.30 11.63 -9.45
CA ILE A 189 7.98 12.24 -9.64
C ILE A 189 7.66 13.23 -8.50
N VAL A 190 7.96 12.87 -7.27
CA VAL A 190 7.76 13.76 -6.11
C VAL A 190 8.67 15.00 -6.20
N LYS A 191 9.92 14.86 -6.66
CA LYS A 191 10.84 15.98 -6.88
C LYS A 191 10.31 16.94 -7.95
N GLU A 192 9.90 16.41 -9.12
CA GLU A 192 9.31 17.22 -10.21
C GLU A 192 8.06 17.95 -9.73
N PHE A 193 7.17 17.28 -9.00
CA PHE A 193 5.98 17.88 -8.42
C PHE A 193 6.35 19.02 -7.47
N LYS A 194 7.26 18.80 -6.54
CA LYS A 194 7.71 19.83 -5.57
C LYS A 194 8.44 20.99 -6.23
N ALA A 195 9.16 20.74 -7.32
CA ALA A 195 9.81 21.79 -8.13
C ALA A 195 8.82 22.67 -8.88
N GLY A 196 7.57 22.26 -8.99
CA GLY A 196 6.53 23.08 -9.63
C GLY A 196 6.34 22.80 -11.11
N GLU A 197 6.87 21.69 -11.64
CA GLU A 197 6.71 21.35 -13.03
C GLU A 197 5.23 21.37 -13.47
N ASN A 198 4.99 21.88 -14.69
CA ASN A 198 3.64 22.05 -15.22
C ASN A 198 3.03 20.72 -15.69
N GLU A 199 3.87 19.81 -16.15
CA GLU A 199 3.50 18.49 -16.63
C GLU A 199 4.46 17.46 -16.06
N ILE A 200 3.92 16.33 -15.58
CA ILE A 200 4.69 15.23 -15.02
C ILE A 200 4.18 13.94 -15.68
N TRP A 201 5.11 13.15 -16.23
CA TRP A 201 4.78 11.86 -16.80
C TRP A 201 4.68 10.80 -15.73
N LEU A 202 3.55 10.12 -15.69
CA LEU A 202 3.27 9.07 -14.72
C LEU A 202 3.17 7.71 -15.42
N LYS A 203 3.83 6.73 -14.81
CA LYS A 203 3.67 5.34 -15.22
C LYS A 203 2.32 4.83 -14.75
N ARG A 204 1.60 4.15 -15.61
CA ARG A 204 0.38 3.48 -15.25
C ARG A 204 0.45 2.02 -15.66
N MET A 205 0.22 1.13 -14.71
CA MET A 205 0.23 -0.30 -14.98
C MET A 205 -0.87 -0.62 -16.03
N GLY A 206 -0.47 -1.27 -17.14
CA GLY A 206 -1.43 -1.83 -18.10
C GLY A 206 -2.05 -3.12 -17.55
N ARG A 207 -3.29 -3.42 -17.97
CA ARG A 207 -3.91 -4.72 -17.72
C ARG A 207 -3.38 -5.75 -18.69
#